data_e82ce0c96eac9709bf19fd3fdb843a2d
#
_entry.id   e82ce0c96eac9709bf19fd3fdb843a2d
#
_cell.length_a   1.000
_cell.length_b   1.000
_cell.length_c   1.000
_cell.angle_alpha   90.00
_cell.angle_beta   90.00
_cell.angle_gamma   90.00
#
_symmetry.space_group_name_H-M   'P 1'
#
loop_
_entity.id
_entity.type
_entity.pdbx_description
1 polymer ?
#
loop_
_entity_poly.entity_id
_entity_poly.type
_entity_poly.pdbx_seq_one_letter_code
_entity_poly.pdbx_strand_id
1 'polypeptide(L)'
;MNGIEMINTRRSIRTFSPQPIPQSVLDDMIAAAQNAPSCQNKQCWRFIVITNPGAIGRLATHAGFIGTVNFFIKQAPMVVVACADPARSCVLNGQDYYLADTAMAFQQMMLAAWSHGVGSCWLGAFNEKSLRKELGIPQNIRVVGMSPFGYPARKSSLYAKAVKAVAKGGARLSKEKIVCYESWSL
;
A
#
# COMPACT_ATOMS: atom_id res chain seq x y z
N MET A 1 -7.21 -5.76 -19.15
CA MET A 1 -7.85 -4.64 -18.39
C MET A 1 -7.19 -3.35 -18.87
N ASN A 2 -7.97 -2.38 -19.30
CA ASN A 2 -7.40 -1.06 -19.67
C ASN A 2 -7.14 -0.21 -18.41
N GLY A 3 -6.40 0.91 -18.55
CA GLY A 3 -5.97 1.71 -17.40
C GLY A 3 -7.14 2.28 -16.57
N ILE A 4 -8.20 2.74 -17.22
CA ILE A 4 -9.40 3.29 -16.54
C ILE A 4 -10.15 2.19 -15.79
N GLU A 5 -10.34 1.03 -16.43
CA GLU A 5 -10.96 -0.13 -15.81
C GLU A 5 -10.17 -0.59 -14.58
N MET A 6 -8.85 -0.63 -14.66
CA MET A 6 -7.96 -0.99 -13.57
C MET A 6 -8.13 -0.04 -12.36
N ILE A 7 -8.15 1.27 -12.60
CA ILE A 7 -8.37 2.28 -11.56
C ILE A 7 -9.74 2.12 -10.92
N ASN A 8 -10.80 1.97 -11.72
CA ASN A 8 -12.18 1.92 -11.25
C ASN A 8 -12.52 0.61 -10.51
N THR A 9 -11.85 -0.49 -10.85
CA THR A 9 -12.15 -1.81 -10.26
C THR A 9 -11.26 -2.16 -9.07
N ARG A 10 -10.09 -1.50 -8.92
CA ARG A 10 -9.21 -1.74 -7.78
C ARG A 10 -9.92 -1.48 -6.45
N ARG A 11 -9.77 -2.38 -5.51
CA ARG A 11 -10.34 -2.31 -4.16
C ARG A 11 -9.39 -2.89 -3.13
N SER A 12 -9.57 -2.54 -1.85
CA SER A 12 -8.81 -3.12 -0.75
C SER A 12 -9.24 -4.56 -0.49
N ILE A 13 -8.33 -5.49 -0.68
CA ILE A 13 -8.52 -6.92 -0.43
C ILE A 13 -7.97 -7.27 0.95
N ARG A 14 -8.75 -7.99 1.75
CA ARG A 14 -8.43 -8.38 3.13
C ARG A 14 -8.67 -9.88 3.39
N THR A 15 -8.76 -10.67 2.34
CA THR A 15 -8.84 -12.14 2.41
C THR A 15 -8.13 -12.70 1.19
N PHE A 16 -7.08 -13.46 1.40
CA PHE A 16 -6.17 -13.91 0.36
C PHE A 16 -6.21 -15.43 0.22
N SER A 17 -5.97 -15.89 -1.01
CA SER A 17 -5.63 -17.27 -1.33
C SER A 17 -4.17 -17.52 -0.95
N PRO A 18 -3.79 -18.76 -0.57
CA PRO A 18 -2.40 -19.09 -0.29
C PRO A 18 -1.52 -19.21 -1.55
N GLN A 19 -2.10 -19.01 -2.74
CA GLN A 19 -1.39 -19.08 -4.01
C GLN A 19 -0.21 -18.08 -4.04
N PRO A 20 1.02 -18.53 -4.35
CA PRO A 20 2.17 -17.66 -4.47
C PRO A 20 2.02 -16.69 -5.64
N ILE A 21 2.64 -15.53 -5.53
CA ILE A 21 2.73 -14.54 -6.61
C ILE A 21 3.95 -14.90 -7.46
N PRO A 22 3.82 -15.07 -8.79
CA PRO A 22 4.96 -15.32 -9.68
C PRO A 22 5.97 -14.18 -9.65
N GLN A 23 7.25 -14.50 -9.83
CA GLN A 23 8.31 -13.49 -9.87
C GLN A 23 8.08 -12.46 -10.97
N SER A 24 7.62 -12.86 -12.15
CA SER A 24 7.30 -11.94 -13.24
C SER A 24 6.26 -10.87 -12.87
N VAL A 25 5.27 -11.25 -12.05
CA VAL A 25 4.27 -10.29 -11.54
C VAL A 25 4.92 -9.30 -10.57
N LEU A 26 5.81 -9.78 -9.69
CA LEU A 26 6.57 -8.90 -8.80
C LEU A 26 7.49 -7.95 -9.59
N ASP A 27 8.12 -8.43 -10.64
CA ASP A 27 8.97 -7.62 -11.51
C ASP A 27 8.16 -6.50 -12.20
N ASP A 28 6.96 -6.79 -12.71
CA ASP A 28 6.05 -5.79 -13.27
C ASP A 28 5.60 -4.77 -12.21
N MET A 29 5.32 -5.22 -10.98
CA MET A 29 4.98 -4.35 -9.86
C MET A 29 6.12 -3.38 -9.52
N ILE A 30 7.36 -3.88 -9.50
CA ILE A 30 8.56 -3.08 -9.23
C ILE A 30 8.78 -2.08 -10.38
N ALA A 31 8.69 -2.53 -11.63
CA ALA A 31 8.83 -1.67 -12.80
C ALA A 31 7.79 -0.53 -12.81
N ALA A 32 6.54 -0.82 -12.44
CA ALA A 32 5.50 0.20 -12.30
C ALA A 32 5.86 1.24 -11.23
N ALA A 33 6.38 0.82 -10.09
CA ALA A 33 6.81 1.72 -9.03
C ALA A 33 8.02 2.59 -9.46
N GLN A 34 8.96 2.02 -10.23
CA GLN A 34 10.12 2.76 -10.77
C GLN A 34 9.70 3.89 -11.72
N ASN A 35 8.59 3.72 -12.46
CA ASN A 35 8.06 4.71 -13.39
C ASN A 35 7.22 5.80 -12.72
N ALA A 36 7.09 5.81 -11.41
CA ALA A 36 6.35 6.86 -10.70
C ALA A 36 7.09 8.20 -10.77
N PRO A 37 6.38 9.32 -10.86
CA PRO A 37 6.99 10.63 -10.74
C PRO A 37 7.47 10.88 -9.30
N SER A 38 8.50 11.70 -9.15
CA SER A 38 8.97 12.17 -7.84
C SER A 38 9.50 13.59 -7.93
N CYS A 39 9.55 14.29 -6.79
CA CYS A 39 10.10 15.64 -6.74
C CYS A 39 11.53 15.65 -7.29
N GLN A 40 11.76 16.44 -8.36
CA GLN A 40 13.05 16.54 -9.06
C GLN A 40 13.62 15.16 -9.49
N ASN A 41 12.76 14.18 -9.74
CA ASN A 41 13.14 12.79 -10.07
C ASN A 41 14.08 12.14 -9.05
N LYS A 42 13.96 12.49 -7.77
CA LYS A 42 14.86 12.02 -6.69
C LYS A 42 14.63 10.57 -6.25
N GLN A 43 13.45 10.00 -6.55
CA GLN A 43 13.13 8.58 -6.34
C GLN A 43 13.53 8.09 -4.94
N CYS A 44 12.98 8.77 -3.93
CA CYS A 44 13.32 8.59 -2.50
C CYS A 44 12.83 7.26 -1.91
N TRP A 45 11.94 6.54 -2.59
CA TRP A 45 11.33 5.29 -2.12
C TRP A 45 12.30 4.12 -2.07
N ARG A 46 12.05 3.22 -1.14
CA ARG A 46 12.68 1.91 -1.02
C ARG A 46 11.59 0.90 -0.64
N PHE A 47 11.62 -0.29 -1.21
CA PHE A 47 10.64 -1.32 -0.91
C PHE A 47 11.31 -2.53 -0.29
N ILE A 48 10.70 -3.07 0.77
CA ILE A 48 11.11 -4.34 1.38
C ILE A 48 10.01 -5.35 1.04
N VAL A 49 10.38 -6.37 0.26
CA VAL A 49 9.48 -7.46 -0.13
C VAL A 49 9.68 -8.62 0.83
N ILE A 50 8.60 -9.08 1.46
CA ILE A 50 8.62 -10.14 2.46
C ILE A 50 7.69 -11.26 2.00
N THR A 51 8.23 -12.47 1.79
CA THR A 51 7.49 -13.67 1.37
C THR A 51 7.58 -14.79 2.39
N ASN A 52 8.48 -14.69 3.37
CA ASN A 52 8.59 -15.69 4.44
C ASN A 52 7.38 -15.63 5.37
N PRO A 53 6.59 -16.71 5.53
CA PRO A 53 5.37 -16.70 6.35
C PRO A 53 5.62 -16.35 7.82
N GLY A 54 6.75 -16.79 8.40
CA GLY A 54 7.13 -16.46 9.77
C GLY A 54 7.39 -14.96 9.95
N ALA A 55 8.10 -14.33 9.00
CA ALA A 55 8.33 -12.89 9.00
C ALA A 55 7.01 -12.12 8.82
N ILE A 56 6.14 -12.54 7.89
CA ILE A 56 4.80 -11.95 7.72
C ILE A 56 3.99 -12.06 9.01
N GLY A 57 4.06 -13.21 9.69
CA GLY A 57 3.41 -13.44 10.98
C GLY A 57 3.86 -12.45 12.06
N ARG A 58 5.16 -12.14 12.16
CA ARG A 58 5.70 -11.13 13.08
C ARG A 58 5.29 -9.70 12.68
N LEU A 59 5.36 -9.35 11.39
CA LEU A 59 4.92 -8.05 10.90
C LEU A 59 3.46 -7.76 11.23
N ALA A 60 2.60 -8.75 11.17
CA ALA A 60 1.18 -8.60 11.50
C ALA A 60 0.94 -8.16 12.95
N THR A 61 1.89 -8.40 13.87
CA THR A 61 1.79 -7.93 15.27
C THR A 61 2.10 -6.43 15.40
N HIS A 62 2.76 -5.83 14.44
CA HIS A 62 3.09 -4.40 14.40
C HIS A 62 2.05 -3.58 13.60
N ALA A 63 1.11 -4.24 12.92
CA ALA A 63 0.09 -3.60 12.10
C ALA A 63 -1.16 -3.28 12.91
N GLY A 64 -1.61 -2.02 12.85
CA GLY A 64 -2.74 -1.49 13.62
C GLY A 64 -2.31 -0.73 14.88
N PHE A 65 -3.24 0.08 15.44
CA PHE A 65 -2.96 0.88 16.63
C PHE A 65 -2.81 0.04 17.93
N ILE A 66 -3.39 -1.17 17.96
CA ILE A 66 -3.40 -2.04 19.14
C ILE A 66 -2.89 -3.46 18.81
N GLY A 67 -2.21 -3.63 17.65
CA GLY A 67 -1.67 -4.94 17.25
C GLY A 67 -2.69 -6.00 16.82
N THR A 68 -3.99 -5.68 16.82
CA THR A 68 -5.06 -6.66 16.59
C THR A 68 -5.86 -6.46 15.30
N VAL A 69 -5.85 -5.26 14.74
CA VAL A 69 -6.81 -4.88 13.68
C VAL A 69 -6.45 -5.42 12.29
N ASN A 70 -5.18 -5.79 12.05
CA ASN A 70 -4.72 -6.16 10.71
C ASN A 70 -4.19 -7.61 10.60
N PHE A 71 -4.66 -8.53 11.43
CA PHE A 71 -4.25 -9.94 11.38
C PHE A 71 -4.46 -10.63 10.02
N PHE A 72 -5.31 -10.09 9.17
CA PHE A 72 -5.50 -10.61 7.82
C PHE A 72 -4.22 -10.60 6.98
N ILE A 73 -3.20 -9.79 7.33
CA ILE A 73 -1.87 -9.77 6.70
C ILE A 73 -1.26 -11.18 6.70
N LYS A 74 -1.45 -11.97 7.77
CA LYS A 74 -0.92 -13.34 7.90
C LYS A 74 -1.39 -14.30 6.79
N GLN A 75 -2.49 -13.98 6.11
CA GLN A 75 -3.05 -14.80 5.04
C GLN A 75 -2.41 -14.50 3.68
N ALA A 76 -1.69 -13.39 3.57
CA ALA A 76 -1.11 -12.98 2.30
C ALA A 76 0.20 -13.73 2.02
N PRO A 77 0.44 -14.19 0.78
CA PRO A 77 1.70 -14.81 0.39
C PRO A 77 2.86 -13.81 0.33
N MET A 78 2.59 -12.51 0.30
CA MET A 78 3.61 -11.46 0.23
C MET A 78 3.13 -10.20 0.96
N VAL A 79 4.08 -9.52 1.60
CA VAL A 79 3.90 -8.16 2.14
C VAL A 79 5.00 -7.28 1.56
N VAL A 80 4.63 -6.07 1.16
CA VAL A 80 5.60 -5.03 0.78
C VAL A 80 5.52 -3.88 1.77
N VAL A 81 6.66 -3.46 2.29
CA VAL A 81 6.81 -2.27 3.13
C VAL A 81 7.44 -1.16 2.28
N ALA A 82 6.72 -0.05 2.16
CA ALA A 82 7.16 1.14 1.45
C ALA A 82 7.88 2.08 2.42
N CYS A 83 9.17 2.26 2.19
CA CYS A 83 10.05 3.14 2.94
C CYS A 83 10.47 4.33 2.08
N ALA A 84 10.91 5.40 2.72
CA ALA A 84 11.49 6.57 2.07
C ALA A 84 12.74 7.06 2.79
N ASP A 85 13.68 7.58 2.02
CA ASP A 85 14.77 8.41 2.51
C ASP A 85 14.37 9.89 2.37
N PRO A 86 13.98 10.59 3.45
CA PRO A 86 13.57 11.99 3.37
C PRO A 86 14.65 12.93 2.83
N ALA A 87 15.95 12.61 3.07
CA ALA A 87 17.06 13.40 2.56
C ALA A 87 17.17 13.36 1.01
N ARG A 88 16.55 12.35 0.39
CA ARG A 88 16.46 12.19 -1.06
C ARG A 88 15.10 12.64 -1.62
N SER A 89 14.42 13.56 -0.97
CA SER A 89 13.17 14.15 -1.45
C SER A 89 13.23 15.68 -1.30
N CYS A 90 12.10 16.35 -1.47
CA CYS A 90 11.99 17.79 -1.34
C CYS A 90 11.16 18.15 -0.11
N VAL A 91 11.46 19.30 0.46
CA VAL A 91 10.54 20.00 1.36
C VAL A 91 10.15 21.29 0.66
N LEU A 92 8.89 21.44 0.27
CA LEU A 92 8.37 22.61 -0.44
C LEU A 92 7.13 23.12 0.27
N ASN A 93 7.10 24.42 0.53
CA ASN A 93 6.00 25.07 1.28
C ASN A 93 5.71 24.40 2.64
N GLY A 94 6.75 23.93 3.33
CA GLY A 94 6.61 23.22 4.59
C GLY A 94 6.06 21.79 4.49
N GLN A 95 5.95 21.23 3.29
CA GLN A 95 5.43 19.87 3.05
C GLN A 95 6.55 18.92 2.67
N ASP A 96 6.57 17.76 3.31
CA ASP A 96 7.50 16.66 3.05
C ASP A 96 7.05 15.83 1.85
N TYR A 97 7.66 16.04 0.69
CA TYR A 97 7.26 15.35 -0.55
C TYR A 97 7.62 13.87 -0.59
N TYR A 98 8.51 13.36 0.27
CA TYR A 98 8.79 11.92 0.33
C TYR A 98 7.52 11.09 0.57
N LEU A 99 6.53 11.64 1.27
CA LEU A 99 5.24 10.98 1.49
C LEU A 99 4.46 10.84 0.19
N ALA A 100 4.35 11.95 -0.57
CA ALA A 100 3.65 11.97 -1.85
C ALA A 100 4.37 11.09 -2.88
N ASP A 101 5.69 11.27 -3.03
CA ASP A 101 6.53 10.51 -3.96
C ASP A 101 6.38 9.00 -3.74
N THR A 102 6.54 8.55 -2.47
CA THR A 102 6.44 7.13 -2.12
C THR A 102 5.01 6.61 -2.29
N ALA A 103 3.99 7.43 -1.97
CA ALA A 103 2.60 7.05 -2.16
C ALA A 103 2.26 6.85 -3.64
N MET A 104 2.75 7.71 -4.53
CA MET A 104 2.56 7.56 -5.99
C MET A 104 3.22 6.29 -6.50
N ALA A 105 4.47 6.02 -6.12
CA ALA A 105 5.18 4.81 -6.51
C ALA A 105 4.48 3.54 -6.01
N PHE A 106 4.06 3.53 -4.75
CA PHE A 106 3.38 2.38 -4.16
C PHE A 106 1.98 2.18 -4.75
N GLN A 107 1.27 3.26 -5.09
CA GLN A 107 -0.03 3.15 -5.79
C GLN A 107 0.13 2.56 -7.18
N GLN A 108 1.17 2.93 -7.95
CA GLN A 108 1.44 2.32 -9.25
C GLN A 108 1.76 0.83 -9.12
N MET A 109 2.56 0.43 -8.11
CA MET A 109 2.80 -0.98 -7.77
C MET A 109 1.50 -1.74 -7.51
N MET A 110 0.58 -1.14 -6.74
CA MET A 110 -0.72 -1.76 -6.40
C MET A 110 -1.63 -1.88 -7.62
N LEU A 111 -1.58 -0.94 -8.56
CA LEU A 111 -2.33 -1.01 -9.81
C LEU A 111 -1.75 -2.08 -10.74
N ALA A 112 -0.43 -2.17 -10.86
CA ALA A 112 0.22 -3.24 -11.61
C ALA A 112 -0.13 -4.62 -11.04
N ALA A 113 -0.09 -4.78 -9.71
CA ALA A 113 -0.56 -6.00 -9.06
C ALA A 113 -2.01 -6.35 -9.44
N TRP A 114 -2.89 -5.34 -9.41
CA TRP A 114 -4.31 -5.52 -9.73
C TRP A 114 -4.56 -5.94 -11.18
N SER A 115 -3.75 -5.47 -12.13
CA SER A 115 -3.84 -5.91 -13.54
C SER A 115 -3.58 -7.40 -13.73
N HIS A 116 -2.78 -8.00 -12.84
CA HIS A 116 -2.52 -9.45 -12.77
C HIS A 116 -3.49 -10.21 -11.84
N GLY A 117 -4.58 -9.56 -11.37
CA GLY A 117 -5.53 -10.16 -10.44
C GLY A 117 -5.03 -10.27 -9.00
N VAL A 118 -3.87 -9.70 -8.68
CA VAL A 118 -3.30 -9.67 -7.33
C VAL A 118 -3.89 -8.50 -6.55
N GLY A 119 -4.63 -8.82 -5.50
CA GLY A 119 -5.23 -7.83 -4.60
C GLY A 119 -4.24 -7.30 -3.58
N SER A 120 -4.53 -6.10 -3.07
CA SER A 120 -3.71 -5.41 -2.07
C SER A 120 -4.59 -4.59 -1.11
N CYS A 121 -4.00 -4.14 0.00
CA CYS A 121 -4.66 -3.22 0.92
C CYS A 121 -3.62 -2.30 1.56
N TRP A 122 -3.65 -1.01 1.21
CA TRP A 122 -2.80 -0.01 1.84
C TRP A 122 -3.07 0.07 3.35
N LEU A 123 -2.02 0.00 4.15
CA LEU A 123 -2.04 0.14 5.60
C LEU A 123 -1.10 1.27 6.01
N GLY A 124 -1.66 2.30 6.64
CA GLY A 124 -0.92 3.41 7.25
C GLY A 124 -0.88 3.32 8.78
N ALA A 125 -1.67 2.43 9.37
CA ALA A 125 -1.70 2.22 10.82
C ALA A 125 -0.75 1.08 11.20
N PHE A 126 0.40 1.42 11.79
CA PHE A 126 1.41 0.49 12.29
C PHE A 126 2.30 1.16 13.34
N ASN A 127 2.97 0.36 14.16
CA ASN A 127 4.01 0.86 15.05
C ASN A 127 5.33 0.94 14.27
N GLU A 128 5.68 2.15 13.79
CA GLU A 128 6.88 2.37 12.96
C GLU A 128 8.16 1.96 13.70
N LYS A 129 8.29 2.27 14.98
CA LYS A 129 9.49 1.95 15.78
C LYS A 129 9.73 0.45 15.86
N SER A 130 8.66 -0.33 16.12
CA SER A 130 8.74 -1.78 16.20
C SER A 130 9.01 -2.41 14.83
N LEU A 131 8.35 -1.89 13.78
CA LEU A 131 8.52 -2.35 12.41
C LEU A 131 9.95 -2.12 11.92
N ARG A 132 10.52 -0.95 12.22
CA ARG A 132 11.92 -0.62 11.88
C ARG A 132 12.91 -1.57 12.57
N LYS A 133 12.69 -1.87 13.85
CA LYS A 133 13.52 -2.82 14.60
C LYS A 133 13.45 -4.22 14.01
N GLU A 134 12.23 -4.69 13.69
CA GLU A 134 12.02 -6.03 13.11
C GLU A 134 12.69 -6.21 11.74
N LEU A 135 12.68 -5.16 10.92
CA LEU A 135 13.20 -5.21 9.55
C LEU A 135 14.62 -4.63 9.39
N GLY A 136 15.25 -4.19 10.46
CA GLY A 136 16.58 -3.57 10.40
C GLY A 136 16.61 -2.25 9.62
N ILE A 137 15.51 -1.48 9.60
CA ILE A 137 15.42 -0.23 8.85
C ILE A 137 16.22 0.86 9.59
N PRO A 138 17.16 1.57 8.92
CA PRO A 138 17.98 2.63 9.52
C PRO A 138 17.14 3.79 10.07
N GLN A 139 17.71 4.53 11.04
CA GLN A 139 16.97 5.60 11.73
C GLN A 139 16.58 6.78 10.82
N ASN A 140 17.35 7.07 9.80
CA ASN A 140 17.08 8.12 8.81
C ASN A 140 16.03 7.72 7.76
N ILE A 141 15.61 6.46 7.71
CA ILE A 141 14.60 5.97 6.78
C ILE A 141 13.23 5.95 7.46
N ARG A 142 12.20 6.44 6.78
CA ARG A 142 10.82 6.45 7.27
C ARG A 142 10.01 5.33 6.62
N VAL A 143 9.10 4.73 7.37
CA VAL A 143 8.10 3.81 6.82
C VAL A 143 6.85 4.61 6.46
N VAL A 144 6.51 4.65 5.18
CA VAL A 144 5.36 5.41 4.66
C VAL A 144 4.08 4.58 4.67
N GLY A 145 4.19 3.30 4.40
CA GLY A 145 3.06 2.39 4.38
C GLY A 145 3.48 0.96 4.19
N MET A 146 2.54 0.05 4.34
CA MET A 146 2.73 -1.36 4.00
C MET A 146 1.47 -1.90 3.35
N SER A 147 1.60 -2.96 2.58
CA SER A 147 0.46 -3.65 1.97
C SER A 147 0.72 -5.15 1.89
N PRO A 148 -0.23 -6.00 2.31
CA PRO A 148 -0.27 -7.38 1.87
C PRO A 148 -0.67 -7.47 0.41
N PHE A 149 -0.13 -8.44 -0.31
CA PHE A 149 -0.45 -8.77 -1.69
C PHE A 149 -0.78 -10.27 -1.80
N GLY A 150 -1.76 -10.60 -2.61
CA GLY A 150 -2.17 -11.97 -2.89
C GLY A 150 -3.43 -12.04 -3.73
N TYR A 151 -3.71 -13.20 -4.30
CA TYR A 151 -4.95 -13.39 -5.04
C TYR A 151 -6.14 -13.35 -4.07
N PRO A 152 -7.24 -12.65 -4.42
CA PRO A 152 -8.43 -12.59 -3.57
C PRO A 152 -9.01 -13.99 -3.34
N ALA A 153 -9.32 -14.35 -2.09
CA ALA A 153 -10.02 -15.60 -1.81
C ALA A 153 -11.47 -15.55 -2.32
N ARG A 154 -12.01 -16.70 -2.73
CA ARG A 154 -13.38 -16.82 -3.25
C ARG A 154 -14.45 -16.34 -2.25
N LYS A 155 -14.22 -16.54 -0.94
CA LYS A 155 -15.15 -16.10 0.12
C LYS A 155 -14.47 -15.04 0.98
N SER A 156 -15.11 -13.88 1.14
CA SER A 156 -14.66 -12.86 2.09
C SER A 156 -14.90 -13.32 3.52
N SER A 157 -13.91 -13.11 4.40
CA SER A 157 -14.07 -13.35 5.84
C SER A 157 -15.13 -12.41 6.45
N LEU A 158 -15.72 -12.83 7.57
CA LEU A 158 -16.65 -11.97 8.35
C LEU A 158 -15.95 -10.65 8.76
N TYR A 159 -14.68 -10.73 9.14
CA TYR A 159 -13.87 -9.57 9.44
C TYR A 159 -13.76 -8.60 8.25
N ALA A 160 -13.44 -9.10 7.05
CA ALA A 160 -13.34 -8.26 5.85
C ALA A 160 -14.67 -7.58 5.51
N LYS A 161 -15.79 -8.25 5.73
CA LYS A 161 -17.14 -7.70 5.56
C LYS A 161 -17.43 -6.60 6.59
N ALA A 162 -17.12 -6.82 7.87
CA ALA A 162 -17.31 -5.85 8.94
C ALA A 162 -16.47 -4.58 8.70
N VAL A 163 -15.17 -4.72 8.39
CA VAL A 163 -14.29 -3.57 8.08
C VAL A 163 -14.81 -2.80 6.85
N LYS A 164 -15.29 -3.48 5.81
CA LYS A 164 -15.86 -2.82 4.63
C LYS A 164 -17.11 -2.00 4.98
N ALA A 165 -17.95 -2.53 5.86
CA ALA A 165 -19.17 -1.83 6.30
C ALA A 165 -18.84 -0.58 7.12
N VAL A 166 -17.96 -0.71 8.14
CA VAL A 166 -17.54 0.40 9.01
C VAL A 166 -16.81 1.50 8.23
N ALA A 167 -15.90 1.12 7.33
CA ALA A 167 -15.13 2.06 6.50
C ALA A 167 -15.94 2.63 5.32
N LYS A 168 -17.24 2.29 5.19
CA LYS A 168 -18.07 2.63 4.00
C LYS A 168 -17.31 2.31 2.70
N GLY A 169 -16.60 1.19 2.68
CA GLY A 169 -15.69 0.80 1.61
C GLY A 169 -16.41 0.70 0.26
N GLY A 170 -16.01 1.54 -0.68
CA GLY A 170 -16.64 1.66 -1.99
C GLY A 170 -17.50 2.92 -2.17
N ALA A 171 -17.89 3.61 -1.09
CA ALA A 171 -18.52 4.92 -1.20
C ALA A 171 -17.52 5.96 -1.77
N ARG A 172 -18.03 6.86 -2.58
CA ARG A 172 -17.27 7.99 -3.12
C ARG A 172 -18.08 9.26 -2.90
N LEU A 173 -17.39 10.35 -2.63
CA LEU A 173 -18.01 11.66 -2.67
C LEU A 173 -18.44 11.98 -4.11
N SER A 174 -19.50 12.72 -4.25
CA SER A 174 -19.92 13.22 -5.57
C SER A 174 -18.89 14.24 -6.09
N LYS A 175 -18.89 14.44 -7.42
CA LYS A 175 -17.94 15.34 -8.08
C LYS A 175 -17.99 16.75 -7.50
N GLU A 176 -19.19 17.25 -7.20
CA GLU A 176 -19.43 18.59 -6.69
C GLU A 176 -18.83 18.84 -5.30
N LYS A 177 -18.51 17.77 -4.57
CA LYS A 177 -17.87 17.81 -3.23
C LYS A 177 -16.34 17.71 -3.28
N ILE A 178 -15.76 17.55 -4.44
CA ILE A 178 -14.30 17.35 -4.59
C ILE A 178 -13.67 18.20 -5.69
N VAL A 179 -14.51 18.88 -6.49
CA VAL A 179 -14.03 19.70 -7.62
C VAL A 179 -14.61 21.10 -7.50
N CYS A 180 -13.73 22.09 -7.49
CA CYS A 180 -14.06 23.49 -7.73
C CYS A 180 -13.55 23.86 -9.13
N TYR A 181 -14.20 24.82 -9.77
CA TYR A 181 -13.74 25.36 -11.05
C TYR A 181 -13.21 26.79 -10.80
N GLU A 182 -11.98 27.04 -11.29
CA GLU A 182 -11.29 28.34 -11.29
C GLU A 182 -10.91 28.86 -9.89
N SER A 183 -11.74 28.69 -8.86
CA SER A 183 -11.50 29.15 -7.50
C SER A 183 -12.04 28.16 -6.47
N TRP A 184 -11.60 28.28 -5.22
CA TRP A 184 -12.11 27.46 -4.12
C TRP A 184 -13.55 27.84 -3.80
N SER A 185 -14.47 26.86 -3.81
CA SER A 185 -15.91 27.03 -3.56
C SER A 185 -16.57 25.89 -2.77
N LEU A 186 -15.78 25.05 -2.08
CA LEU A 186 -16.27 23.93 -1.25
C LEU A 186 -16.45 24.32 0.20
#